data_3c7e4b5eecdaccf28a439cd8cdbc8c8b
#
_entry.id   3c7e4b5eecdaccf28a439cd8cdbc8c8b
#
_cell.length_a   1.000
_cell.length_b   1.000
_cell.length_c   1.000
_cell.angle_alpha   90.00
_cell.angle_beta   90.00
_cell.angle_gamma   90.00
#
_symmetry.space_group_name_H-M   'P 1'
#
loop_
_entity.id
_entity.type
_entity.pdbx_description
1 polymer ?
#
loop_
_entity_poly.entity_id
_entity_poly.type
_entity_poly.pdbx_seq_one_letter_code
_entity_poly.pdbx_strand_id
1 'polypeptide(L)'
;MSFSCGIIGLPNVGKSTIFNALSSAGAQMANYPFCTIEPNKGIVPVPDDRLLKIAELLHRDDPIPTRIEFFDVAGLVQGASKGEGLGNKFLGHIRNVDALIHVIRCFNDDDVAHIPGSVDPLRDIDIINMELILADMDILQRGLEKEQKLARGGDKKSKIREEILLHLIEHLNKAEMLRSIELNEEEKSLMSEFGVITDKPVIYCANIDEDEPSRKHLDVVAHYAASLGSQSLYVIGKLEEEISELPENEKREYLEGMGLSESGLDRLIKTVYQQLDLITYYTAATELQAWTLKAGTNAQKAAGKIHTDFERGFIRAEVFQYDDLVGMGSEKSIKEHGLLRSEGRDYIVKEGDIIKYLFNV
;
A
#
# COMPACT_ATOMS: atom_id res chain seq x y z
N MET A 1 -11.75 -0.45 -6.67
CA MET A 1 -10.99 -1.27 -5.73
C MET A 1 -10.06 -0.32 -4.99
N SER A 2 -10.05 -0.36 -3.66
CA SER A 2 -9.08 0.33 -2.81
C SER A 2 -7.72 -0.36 -2.90
N PHE A 3 -6.65 0.39 -2.72
CA PHE A 3 -5.31 -0.20 -2.59
C PHE A 3 -5.15 -0.83 -1.20
N SER A 4 -4.36 -1.89 -1.14
CA SER A 4 -4.24 -2.71 0.05
C SER A 4 -2.80 -3.06 0.40
N CYS A 5 -2.49 -3.08 1.71
CA CYS A 5 -1.19 -3.41 2.24
C CYS A 5 -1.27 -4.52 3.29
N GLY A 6 -0.35 -5.47 3.22
CA GLY A 6 -0.19 -6.50 4.24
C GLY A 6 0.93 -6.14 5.22
N ILE A 7 0.64 -6.15 6.52
CA ILE A 7 1.64 -5.94 7.57
C ILE A 7 2.26 -7.27 7.93
N ILE A 8 3.55 -7.43 7.69
CA ILE A 8 4.33 -8.66 7.94
C ILE A 8 5.49 -8.39 8.91
N GLY A 9 6.05 -9.42 9.46
CA GLY A 9 7.21 -9.37 10.37
C GLY A 9 7.17 -10.51 11.39
N LEU A 10 8.24 -10.67 12.16
CA LEU A 10 8.35 -11.66 13.22
C LEU A 10 7.31 -11.42 14.34
N PRO A 11 7.02 -12.42 15.20
CA PRO A 11 6.24 -12.19 16.40
C PRO A 11 6.89 -11.13 17.32
N ASN A 12 6.05 -10.38 18.03
CA ASN A 12 6.49 -9.38 19.04
C ASN A 12 7.36 -8.23 18.51
N VAL A 13 7.23 -7.87 17.22
CA VAL A 13 7.91 -6.71 16.62
C VAL A 13 7.06 -5.43 16.65
N GLY A 14 5.80 -5.52 17.16
CA GLY A 14 4.88 -4.38 17.23
C GLY A 14 3.88 -4.30 16.07
N LYS A 15 3.71 -5.37 15.25
CA LYS A 15 2.73 -5.38 14.15
C LYS A 15 1.31 -5.04 14.59
N SER A 16 0.81 -5.74 15.61
CA SER A 16 -0.56 -5.54 16.10
C SER A 16 -0.74 -4.17 16.75
N THR A 17 0.29 -3.62 17.39
CA THR A 17 0.28 -2.25 17.92
C THR A 17 0.09 -1.25 16.78
N ILE A 18 0.91 -1.34 15.72
CA ILE A 18 0.82 -0.48 14.53
C ILE A 18 -0.54 -0.67 13.83
N PHE A 19 -1.00 -1.91 13.67
CA PHE A 19 -2.28 -2.21 13.05
C PHE A 19 -3.46 -1.64 13.85
N ASN A 20 -3.43 -1.79 15.18
CA ASN A 20 -4.48 -1.27 16.07
C ASN A 20 -4.52 0.26 16.03
N ALA A 21 -3.37 0.93 16.06
CA ALA A 21 -3.29 2.37 15.95
C ALA A 21 -3.82 2.87 14.59
N LEU A 22 -3.47 2.21 13.47
CA LEU A 22 -4.05 2.47 12.14
C LEU A 22 -5.57 2.27 12.12
N SER A 23 -6.05 1.17 12.70
CA SER A 23 -7.48 0.82 12.71
C SER A 23 -8.29 1.77 13.59
N SER A 24 -7.73 2.23 14.72
CA SER A 24 -8.35 3.21 15.62
C SER A 24 -8.49 4.57 14.94
N ALA A 25 -7.46 5.03 14.25
CA ALA A 25 -7.50 6.25 13.43
C ALA A 25 -8.60 6.14 12.36
N GLY A 26 -8.74 5.00 11.69
CA GLY A 26 -9.83 4.73 10.74
C GLY A 26 -11.22 4.72 11.38
N ALA A 27 -11.37 4.16 12.57
CA ALA A 27 -12.66 4.05 13.26
C ALA A 27 -13.18 5.39 13.78
N GLN A 28 -12.30 6.28 14.25
CA GLN A 28 -12.69 7.64 14.71
C GLN A 28 -13.24 8.50 13.55
N MET A 29 -12.79 8.27 12.33
CA MET A 29 -13.29 8.96 11.12
C MET A 29 -14.47 8.21 10.45
N ALA A 30 -14.87 7.03 10.94
CA ALA A 30 -15.87 6.16 10.32
C ALA A 30 -17.32 6.47 10.73
N ASN A 31 -17.71 7.74 10.85
CA ASN A 31 -19.14 8.12 10.85
C ASN A 31 -19.82 7.89 9.49
N TYR A 32 -19.16 7.16 8.58
CA TYR A 32 -19.70 6.80 7.26
C TYR A 32 -20.34 5.40 7.28
N PRO A 33 -21.56 5.25 6.77
CA PRO A 33 -22.24 3.96 6.67
C PRO A 33 -21.44 3.01 5.76
N PHE A 34 -21.40 1.71 6.11
CA PHE A 34 -20.74 0.59 5.39
C PHE A 34 -19.31 0.20 5.78
N CYS A 35 -18.77 0.58 6.94
CA CYS A 35 -17.59 -0.09 7.46
C CYS A 35 -17.98 -1.40 8.16
N THR A 36 -17.92 -2.53 7.47
CA THR A 36 -17.90 -3.85 8.10
C THR A 36 -16.54 -4.04 8.77
N ILE A 37 -16.51 -4.24 10.07
CA ILE A 37 -15.30 -4.61 10.81
C ILE A 37 -15.03 -6.08 10.50
N GLU A 38 -14.12 -6.34 9.57
CA GLU A 38 -13.58 -7.68 9.37
C GLU A 38 -12.38 -7.88 10.32
N PRO A 39 -12.26 -9.04 10.97
CA PRO A 39 -11.08 -9.34 11.76
C PRO A 39 -9.82 -9.21 10.90
N ASN A 40 -8.81 -8.51 11.42
CA ASN A 40 -7.52 -8.29 10.76
C ASN A 40 -7.55 -7.40 9.50
N LYS A 41 -8.62 -6.62 9.26
CA LYS A 41 -8.71 -5.62 8.20
C LYS A 41 -8.99 -4.26 8.79
N GLY A 42 -8.08 -3.31 8.60
CA GLY A 42 -8.23 -1.89 8.91
C GLY A 42 -8.44 -1.08 7.63
N ILE A 43 -9.37 -0.15 7.65
CA ILE A 43 -9.60 0.80 6.55
C ILE A 43 -9.22 2.18 7.08
N VAL A 44 -8.22 2.80 6.47
CA VAL A 44 -7.64 4.05 6.94
C VAL A 44 -7.82 5.13 5.88
N PRO A 45 -8.39 6.29 6.26
CA PRO A 45 -8.45 7.43 5.35
C PRO A 45 -7.03 7.96 5.10
N VAL A 46 -6.79 8.43 3.88
CA VAL A 46 -5.52 9.05 3.51
C VAL A 46 -5.58 10.52 3.93
N PRO A 47 -4.64 10.99 4.78
CA PRO A 47 -4.55 12.40 5.13
C PRO A 47 -4.27 13.26 3.90
N ASP A 48 -5.13 14.24 3.62
CA ASP A 48 -4.99 15.13 2.46
C ASP A 48 -5.53 16.53 2.75
N ASP A 49 -4.62 17.45 3.10
CA ASP A 49 -4.95 18.85 3.37
C ASP A 49 -5.55 19.56 2.16
N ARG A 50 -5.24 19.09 0.94
CA ARG A 50 -5.81 19.67 -0.30
C ARG A 50 -7.31 19.42 -0.40
N LEU A 51 -7.77 18.23 0.03
CA LEU A 51 -9.19 17.91 0.05
C LEU A 51 -9.97 18.88 0.95
N LEU A 52 -9.42 19.19 2.13
CA LEU A 52 -10.02 20.17 3.05
C LEU A 52 -10.02 21.58 2.46
N LYS A 53 -8.93 21.96 1.78
CA LYS A 53 -8.83 23.26 1.14
C LYS A 53 -9.76 23.40 -0.07
N ILE A 54 -9.94 22.34 -0.85
CA ILE A 54 -10.94 22.30 -1.94
C ILE A 54 -12.36 22.44 -1.37
N ALA A 55 -12.67 21.75 -0.25
CA ALA A 55 -13.96 21.85 0.43
C ALA A 55 -14.28 23.29 0.84
N GLU A 56 -13.32 23.99 1.45
CA GLU A 56 -13.43 25.39 1.82
C GLU A 56 -13.74 26.28 0.60
N LEU A 57 -12.91 26.19 -0.46
CA LEU A 57 -13.00 27.06 -1.64
C LEU A 57 -14.26 26.78 -2.49
N LEU A 58 -14.74 25.55 -2.53
CA LEU A 58 -15.93 25.17 -3.27
C LEU A 58 -17.20 25.17 -2.40
N HIS A 59 -17.10 25.55 -1.12
CA HIS A 59 -18.20 25.55 -0.14
C HIS A 59 -18.92 24.18 -0.10
N ARG A 60 -18.11 23.11 0.09
CA ARG A 60 -18.60 21.73 0.18
C ARG A 60 -18.48 21.26 1.61
N ASP A 61 -19.58 20.75 2.14
CA ASP A 61 -19.61 20.05 3.42
C ASP A 61 -19.21 18.57 3.22
N ASP A 62 -18.68 17.95 4.27
CA ASP A 62 -18.39 16.50 4.33
C ASP A 62 -17.54 15.96 3.17
N PRO A 63 -16.32 16.46 2.94
CA PRO A 63 -15.43 15.93 1.90
C PRO A 63 -15.05 14.47 2.20
N ILE A 64 -15.13 13.61 1.19
CA ILE A 64 -14.88 12.17 1.32
C ILE A 64 -13.42 11.88 0.97
N PRO A 65 -12.58 11.48 1.94
CA PRO A 65 -11.19 11.11 1.67
C PRO A 65 -11.08 9.75 0.95
N THR A 66 -10.01 9.57 0.21
CA THR A 66 -9.67 8.23 -0.27
C THR A 66 -9.16 7.34 0.88
N ARG A 67 -9.11 6.03 0.67
CA ARG A 67 -8.81 5.03 1.71
C ARG A 67 -7.83 3.99 1.24
N ILE A 68 -7.01 3.51 2.19
CA ILE A 68 -6.16 2.32 2.02
C ILE A 68 -6.65 1.24 2.98
N GLU A 69 -6.58 -0.01 2.52
CA GLU A 69 -6.86 -1.18 3.34
C GLU A 69 -5.56 -1.76 3.88
N PHE A 70 -5.49 -1.96 5.19
CA PHE A 70 -4.39 -2.65 5.85
C PHE A 70 -4.87 -3.99 6.38
N PHE A 71 -4.04 -5.00 6.19
CA PHE A 71 -4.31 -6.35 6.70
C PHE A 71 -3.25 -6.70 7.75
N ASP A 72 -3.68 -6.94 9.01
CA ASP A 72 -2.79 -7.54 10.01
C ASP A 72 -2.60 -9.00 9.67
N VAL A 73 -1.40 -9.30 9.31
CA VAL A 73 -1.02 -10.65 8.96
C VAL A 73 -0.33 -11.26 10.18
N ALA A 74 -1.06 -12.11 10.95
CA ALA A 74 -0.57 -12.75 12.18
C ALA A 74 0.82 -13.35 11.96
N GLY A 75 1.74 -13.17 12.92
CA GLY A 75 3.18 -13.34 12.75
C GLY A 75 3.64 -14.56 11.95
N LEU A 76 4.47 -14.34 10.94
CA LEU A 76 5.25 -15.38 10.28
C LEU A 76 6.18 -16.01 11.33
N VAL A 77 5.87 -17.24 11.73
CA VAL A 77 6.75 -18.05 12.57
C VAL A 77 7.59 -18.91 11.66
N GLN A 78 8.86 -19.06 11.97
CA GLN A 78 9.78 -19.94 11.25
C GLN A 78 9.13 -21.33 11.05
N GLY A 79 8.99 -21.77 9.78
CA GLY A 79 8.32 -23.03 9.44
C GLY A 79 6.82 -22.90 9.15
N ALA A 80 6.25 -21.68 9.05
CA ALA A 80 4.86 -21.47 8.68
C ALA A 80 4.51 -22.04 7.29
N SER A 81 5.48 -22.09 6.39
CA SER A 81 5.38 -22.70 5.06
C SER A 81 5.23 -24.22 5.10
N LYS A 82 5.68 -24.90 6.20
CA LYS A 82 5.62 -26.36 6.37
C LYS A 82 4.46 -26.85 7.23
N GLY A 83 3.67 -25.93 7.84
CA GLY A 83 2.59 -26.25 8.76
C GLY A 83 1.24 -26.47 8.06
N GLU A 84 0.59 -27.59 8.35
CA GLU A 84 -0.77 -27.90 7.87
C GLU A 84 -1.78 -26.86 8.42
N GLY A 85 -2.38 -26.09 7.52
CA GLY A 85 -3.66 -25.38 7.73
C GLY A 85 -3.61 -23.90 8.11
N LEU A 86 -2.82 -23.42 9.07
CA LEU A 86 -2.80 -22.01 9.48
C LEU A 86 -1.88 -21.13 8.59
N GLY A 87 -0.70 -21.63 8.23
CA GLY A 87 0.24 -20.92 7.36
C GLY A 87 -0.32 -20.64 5.96
N ASN A 88 -1.07 -21.58 5.38
CA ASN A 88 -1.66 -21.44 4.05
C ASN A 88 -2.83 -20.43 3.99
N LYS A 89 -3.64 -20.34 5.04
CA LYS A 89 -4.70 -19.29 5.13
C LYS A 89 -4.10 -17.90 5.24
N PHE A 90 -3.04 -17.78 6.00
CA PHE A 90 -2.27 -16.61 6.24
C PHE A 90 -1.61 -16.05 4.95
N LEU A 91 -0.88 -16.91 4.23
CA LEU A 91 -0.28 -16.54 2.95
C LEU A 91 -1.33 -16.17 1.91
N GLY A 92 -2.56 -16.70 2.01
CA GLY A 92 -3.68 -16.33 1.14
C GLY A 92 -4.06 -14.85 1.22
N HIS A 93 -3.99 -14.23 2.39
CA HIS A 93 -4.26 -12.78 2.54
C HIS A 93 -3.14 -11.93 1.92
N ILE A 94 -1.87 -12.31 2.15
CA ILE A 94 -0.71 -11.60 1.60
C ILE A 94 -0.70 -11.63 0.06
N ARG A 95 -1.19 -12.70 -0.55
CA ARG A 95 -1.21 -12.84 -2.02
C ARG A 95 -2.08 -11.80 -2.72
N ASN A 96 -3.10 -11.31 -2.05
CA ASN A 96 -4.10 -10.41 -2.62
C ASN A 96 -3.84 -8.92 -2.36
N VAL A 97 -2.80 -8.57 -1.57
CA VAL A 97 -2.46 -7.16 -1.32
C VAL A 97 -1.53 -6.59 -2.39
N ASP A 98 -1.53 -5.26 -2.53
CA ASP A 98 -0.72 -4.55 -3.52
C ASP A 98 0.73 -4.31 -3.07
N ALA A 99 0.96 -4.16 -1.75
CA ALA A 99 2.29 -3.98 -1.15
C ALA A 99 2.40 -4.66 0.22
N LEU A 100 3.63 -4.82 0.69
CA LEU A 100 3.94 -5.34 2.02
C LEU A 100 4.60 -4.26 2.87
N ILE A 101 4.19 -4.19 4.13
CA ILE A 101 4.84 -3.39 5.17
C ILE A 101 5.56 -4.36 6.09
N HIS A 102 6.88 -4.40 5.99
CA HIS A 102 7.71 -5.26 6.82
C HIS A 102 8.08 -4.53 8.10
N VAL A 103 7.41 -4.85 9.20
CA VAL A 103 7.69 -4.29 10.53
C VAL A 103 8.87 -5.03 11.14
N ILE A 104 9.89 -4.26 11.53
CA ILE A 104 11.16 -4.75 12.04
C ILE A 104 11.36 -4.20 13.46
N ARG A 105 11.68 -5.09 14.40
CA ARG A 105 12.00 -4.68 15.75
C ARG A 105 13.39 -4.04 15.81
N CYS A 106 13.42 -2.79 16.19
CA CYS A 106 14.64 -2.01 16.41
C CYS A 106 14.78 -1.50 17.85
N PHE A 107 13.86 -1.84 18.73
CA PHE A 107 13.81 -1.45 20.14
C PHE A 107 14.21 -2.60 21.06
N ASN A 108 14.76 -2.28 22.24
CA ASN A 108 15.00 -3.23 23.31
C ASN A 108 13.87 -3.14 24.34
N ASP A 109 13.33 -4.28 24.72
CA ASP A 109 12.31 -4.39 25.77
C ASP A 109 12.47 -5.77 26.40
N ASP A 110 12.91 -5.79 27.67
CA ASP A 110 13.21 -7.03 28.39
C ASP A 110 11.92 -7.80 28.76
N ASP A 111 10.77 -7.11 28.80
CA ASP A 111 9.48 -7.72 29.10
C ASP A 111 8.85 -8.37 27.87
N VAL A 112 9.34 -8.04 26.67
CA VAL A 112 8.85 -8.56 25.39
C VAL A 112 9.84 -9.55 24.80
N ALA A 113 9.57 -10.84 24.91
CA ALA A 113 10.43 -11.88 24.36
C ALA A 113 10.68 -11.69 22.85
N HIS A 114 11.94 -11.68 22.44
CA HIS A 114 12.33 -11.74 21.04
C HIS A 114 12.75 -13.17 20.69
N ILE A 115 12.06 -13.79 19.73
CA ILE A 115 12.25 -15.22 19.42
C ILE A 115 13.71 -15.56 19.06
N PRO A 116 14.45 -14.74 18.28
CA PRO A 116 15.86 -14.99 18.01
C PRO A 116 16.82 -14.60 19.16
N GLY A 117 16.34 -14.09 20.29
CA GLY A 117 17.10 -13.78 21.50
C GLY A 117 17.69 -12.36 21.57
N SER A 118 18.31 -11.85 20.52
CA SER A 118 18.82 -10.47 20.44
C SER A 118 18.18 -9.70 19.32
N VAL A 119 18.11 -8.36 19.42
CA VAL A 119 17.65 -7.49 18.33
C VAL A 119 18.72 -7.46 17.25
N ASP A 120 18.37 -7.93 16.06
CA ASP A 120 19.21 -7.94 14.87
C ASP A 120 18.30 -7.75 13.62
N PRO A 121 18.16 -6.52 13.14
CA PRO A 121 17.26 -6.19 12.06
C PRO A 121 17.51 -6.96 10.76
N LEU A 122 18.76 -7.17 10.36
CA LEU A 122 19.07 -7.85 9.10
C LEU A 122 18.73 -9.33 9.16
N ARG A 123 19.09 -10.02 10.26
CA ARG A 123 18.70 -11.40 10.50
C ARG A 123 17.18 -11.56 10.48
N ASP A 124 16.44 -10.65 11.11
CA ASP A 124 14.98 -10.71 11.20
C ASP A 124 14.34 -10.51 9.81
N ILE A 125 14.90 -9.61 9.00
CA ILE A 125 14.52 -9.41 7.60
C ILE A 125 14.76 -10.69 6.79
N ASP A 126 15.93 -11.31 6.92
CA ASP A 126 16.30 -12.51 6.17
C ASP A 126 15.40 -13.69 6.51
N ILE A 127 15.01 -13.86 7.78
CA ILE A 127 14.07 -14.91 8.20
C ILE A 127 12.73 -14.75 7.46
N ILE A 128 12.17 -13.55 7.42
CA ILE A 128 10.90 -13.28 6.72
C ILE A 128 11.07 -13.47 5.21
N ASN A 129 12.14 -12.95 4.62
CA ASN A 129 12.42 -13.11 3.21
C ASN A 129 12.47 -14.58 2.81
N MET A 130 13.12 -15.43 3.62
CA MET A 130 13.21 -16.87 3.36
C MET A 130 11.85 -17.55 3.42
N GLU A 131 10.97 -17.18 4.38
CA GLU A 131 9.61 -17.72 4.45
C GLU A 131 8.77 -17.34 3.22
N LEU A 132 8.91 -16.11 2.71
CA LEU A 132 8.22 -15.67 1.49
C LEU A 132 8.72 -16.43 0.26
N ILE A 133 10.03 -16.64 0.15
CA ILE A 133 10.65 -17.44 -0.92
C ILE A 133 10.13 -18.88 -0.89
N LEU A 134 10.13 -19.53 0.27
CA LEU A 134 9.65 -20.91 0.41
C LEU A 134 8.17 -21.03 0.04
N ALA A 135 7.36 -20.02 0.39
CA ALA A 135 5.94 -20.00 0.06
C ALA A 135 5.69 -19.88 -1.46
N ASP A 136 6.50 -19.10 -2.16
CA ASP A 136 6.38 -18.94 -3.61
C ASP A 136 6.97 -20.14 -4.35
N MET A 137 8.08 -20.71 -3.85
CA MET A 137 8.65 -21.95 -4.37
C MET A 137 7.63 -23.09 -4.41
N ASP A 138 6.86 -23.27 -3.32
CA ASP A 138 5.84 -24.33 -3.25
C ASP A 138 4.74 -24.17 -4.32
N ILE A 139 4.29 -22.95 -4.59
CA ILE A 139 3.28 -22.68 -5.61
C ILE A 139 3.84 -22.83 -7.01
N LEU A 140 5.02 -22.26 -7.27
CA LEU A 140 5.62 -22.31 -8.59
C LEU A 140 6.02 -23.75 -8.95
N GLN A 141 6.49 -24.54 -8.01
CA GLN A 141 6.78 -25.96 -8.24
C GLN A 141 5.53 -26.78 -8.60
N ARG A 142 4.42 -26.56 -7.88
CA ARG A 142 3.12 -27.20 -8.23
C ARG A 142 2.63 -26.73 -9.60
N GLY A 143 2.81 -25.45 -9.93
CA GLY A 143 2.52 -24.91 -11.26
C GLY A 143 3.37 -25.59 -12.34
N LEU A 144 4.67 -25.71 -12.10
CA LEU A 144 5.62 -26.36 -13.01
C LEU A 144 5.23 -27.79 -13.32
N GLU A 145 4.90 -28.60 -12.32
CA GLU A 145 4.47 -29.98 -12.53
C GLU A 145 3.23 -30.09 -13.42
N LYS A 146 2.29 -29.15 -13.29
CA LYS A 146 1.08 -29.08 -14.11
C LYS A 146 1.42 -28.73 -15.56
N GLU A 147 2.20 -27.66 -15.76
CA GLU A 147 2.57 -27.21 -17.12
C GLU A 147 3.45 -28.26 -17.82
N GLN A 148 4.36 -28.95 -17.13
CA GLN A 148 5.16 -30.03 -17.67
C GLN A 148 4.31 -31.20 -18.21
N LYS A 149 3.24 -31.57 -17.51
CA LYS A 149 2.33 -32.63 -17.99
C LYS A 149 1.62 -32.23 -19.29
N LEU A 150 1.19 -30.95 -19.38
CA LEU A 150 0.53 -30.41 -20.58
C LEU A 150 1.51 -30.25 -21.74
N ALA A 151 2.72 -29.78 -21.49
CA ALA A 151 3.78 -29.61 -22.50
C ALA A 151 4.17 -30.94 -23.14
N ARG A 152 4.25 -32.04 -22.35
CA ARG A 152 4.46 -33.40 -22.86
C ARG A 152 3.33 -33.87 -23.78
N GLY A 153 2.12 -33.34 -23.60
CA GLY A 153 0.96 -33.55 -24.48
C GLY A 153 1.01 -32.73 -25.78
N GLY A 154 2.06 -31.91 -25.98
CA GLY A 154 2.27 -31.12 -27.20
C GLY A 154 1.70 -29.70 -27.13
N ASP A 155 1.24 -29.22 -25.97
CA ASP A 155 0.75 -27.85 -25.82
C ASP A 155 1.91 -26.86 -25.83
N LYS A 156 1.95 -26.01 -26.86
CA LYS A 156 3.01 -25.01 -27.05
C LYS A 156 2.97 -23.90 -25.99
N LYS A 157 1.78 -23.51 -25.54
CA LYS A 157 1.63 -22.47 -24.50
C LYS A 157 2.19 -22.96 -23.18
N SER A 158 1.88 -24.19 -22.80
CA SER A 158 2.42 -24.79 -21.58
C SER A 158 3.94 -24.96 -21.60
N LYS A 159 4.55 -25.14 -22.80
CA LYS A 159 6.00 -25.18 -22.91
C LYS A 159 6.67 -23.83 -22.58
N ILE A 160 6.11 -22.73 -23.07
CA ILE A 160 6.61 -21.37 -22.73
C ILE A 160 6.45 -21.12 -21.22
N ARG A 161 5.29 -21.48 -20.63
CA ARG A 161 5.03 -21.33 -19.22
C ARG A 161 5.98 -22.18 -18.36
N GLU A 162 6.33 -23.38 -18.80
CA GLU A 162 7.34 -24.23 -18.16
C GLU A 162 8.71 -23.53 -18.11
N GLU A 163 9.15 -22.94 -19.21
CA GLU A 163 10.43 -22.21 -19.30
C GLU A 163 10.44 -21.01 -18.33
N ILE A 164 9.36 -20.23 -18.28
CA ILE A 164 9.20 -19.11 -17.35
C ILE A 164 9.25 -19.60 -15.89
N LEU A 165 8.49 -20.64 -15.55
CA LEU A 165 8.46 -21.16 -14.19
C LEU A 165 9.82 -21.68 -13.73
N LEU A 166 10.57 -22.33 -14.61
CA LEU A 166 11.95 -22.77 -14.32
C LEU A 166 12.87 -21.59 -14.05
N HIS A 167 12.77 -20.51 -14.83
CA HIS A 167 13.53 -19.28 -14.64
C HIS A 167 13.23 -18.64 -13.28
N LEU A 168 11.95 -18.46 -12.91
CA LEU A 168 11.55 -17.88 -11.64
C LEU A 168 12.02 -18.74 -10.44
N ILE A 169 11.89 -20.06 -10.53
CA ILE A 169 12.34 -21.00 -9.51
C ILE A 169 13.86 -20.96 -9.33
N GLU A 170 14.62 -20.79 -10.43
CA GLU A 170 16.07 -20.66 -10.36
C GLU A 170 16.50 -19.45 -9.53
N HIS A 171 15.85 -18.30 -9.69
CA HIS A 171 16.12 -17.09 -8.89
C HIS A 171 15.79 -17.32 -7.42
N LEU A 172 14.63 -17.87 -7.11
CA LEU A 172 14.25 -18.17 -5.73
C LEU A 172 15.20 -19.17 -5.05
N ASN A 173 15.74 -20.15 -5.79
CA ASN A 173 16.75 -21.09 -5.26
C ASN A 173 18.09 -20.40 -4.90
N LYS A 174 18.39 -19.25 -5.49
CA LYS A 174 19.54 -18.41 -5.15
C LYS A 174 19.23 -17.43 -4.01
N ALA A 175 18.05 -17.55 -3.38
CA ALA A 175 17.52 -16.61 -2.39
C ALA A 175 17.33 -15.18 -2.94
N GLU A 176 17.13 -15.01 -4.23
CA GLU A 176 16.83 -13.74 -4.88
C GLU A 176 15.33 -13.50 -4.90
N MET A 177 14.89 -12.32 -4.41
CA MET A 177 13.49 -11.92 -4.48
C MET A 177 13.11 -11.58 -5.92
N LEU A 178 11.94 -12.02 -6.40
CA LEU A 178 11.53 -11.78 -7.79
C LEU A 178 11.35 -10.28 -8.11
N ARG A 179 11.08 -9.44 -7.11
CA ARG A 179 11.05 -7.97 -7.27
C ARG A 179 12.41 -7.34 -7.56
N SER A 180 13.52 -8.06 -7.35
CA SER A 180 14.88 -7.56 -7.59
C SER A 180 15.44 -7.92 -8.96
N ILE A 181 14.70 -8.64 -9.79
CA ILE A 181 15.11 -9.07 -11.12
C ILE A 181 14.28 -8.39 -12.22
N GLU A 182 14.90 -8.19 -13.38
CA GLU A 182 14.17 -7.68 -14.54
C GLU A 182 13.36 -8.81 -15.19
N LEU A 183 12.06 -8.59 -15.33
CA LEU A 183 11.12 -9.55 -15.89
C LEU A 183 10.37 -8.94 -17.08
N ASN A 184 10.15 -9.75 -18.11
CA ASN A 184 9.32 -9.36 -19.24
C ASN A 184 7.81 -9.41 -18.91
N GLU A 185 6.96 -8.92 -19.81
CA GLU A 185 5.52 -8.84 -19.58
C GLU A 185 4.83 -10.22 -19.47
N GLU A 186 5.34 -11.25 -20.15
CA GLU A 186 4.80 -12.62 -20.04
C GLU A 186 5.13 -13.23 -18.69
N GLU A 187 6.33 -13.01 -18.15
CA GLU A 187 6.76 -13.41 -16.82
C GLU A 187 5.95 -12.70 -15.72
N LYS A 188 5.78 -11.40 -15.82
CA LYS A 188 4.93 -10.60 -14.89
C LYS A 188 3.48 -11.08 -14.90
N SER A 189 2.92 -11.35 -16.08
CA SER A 189 1.57 -11.87 -16.21
C SER A 189 1.42 -13.24 -15.54
N LEU A 190 2.41 -14.12 -15.70
CA LEU A 190 2.40 -15.44 -15.09
C LEU A 190 2.54 -15.36 -13.57
N MET A 191 3.43 -14.52 -13.06
CA MET A 191 3.56 -14.28 -11.61
C MET A 191 2.26 -13.79 -10.99
N SER A 192 1.58 -12.84 -11.65
CA SER A 192 0.27 -12.34 -11.20
C SER A 192 -0.77 -13.45 -11.14
N GLU A 193 -0.79 -14.38 -12.13
CA GLU A 193 -1.70 -15.53 -12.15
C GLU A 193 -1.45 -16.48 -10.96
N PHE A 194 -0.19 -16.69 -10.58
CA PHE A 194 0.17 -17.54 -9.44
C PHE A 194 0.05 -16.80 -8.08
N GLY A 195 -0.14 -15.48 -8.09
CA GLY A 195 -0.20 -14.67 -6.87
C GLY A 195 1.11 -14.72 -6.10
N VAL A 196 2.24 -14.53 -6.80
CA VAL A 196 3.58 -14.51 -6.21
C VAL A 196 3.70 -13.36 -5.21
N ILE A 197 4.37 -13.61 -4.08
CA ILE A 197 4.54 -12.63 -2.99
C ILE A 197 5.89 -11.92 -3.10
N THR A 198 6.92 -12.64 -3.53
CA THR A 198 8.30 -12.12 -3.60
C THR A 198 8.51 -11.05 -4.68
N ASP A 199 7.53 -10.85 -5.57
CA ASP A 199 7.48 -9.75 -6.54
C ASP A 199 6.89 -8.44 -5.97
N LYS A 200 6.12 -8.52 -4.88
CA LYS A 200 5.42 -7.36 -4.33
C LYS A 200 6.39 -6.30 -3.80
N PRO A 201 6.07 -4.99 -3.98
CA PRO A 201 6.79 -3.90 -3.35
C PRO A 201 6.79 -4.06 -1.82
N VAL A 202 7.92 -3.76 -1.18
CA VAL A 202 8.08 -3.83 0.28
C VAL A 202 8.52 -2.48 0.82
N ILE A 203 7.85 -2.04 1.89
CA ILE A 203 8.22 -0.90 2.70
C ILE A 203 8.78 -1.43 4.01
N TYR A 204 10.00 -1.04 4.37
CA TYR A 204 10.64 -1.45 5.62
C TYR A 204 10.29 -0.46 6.73
N CYS A 205 9.50 -0.91 7.71
CA CYS A 205 9.03 -0.12 8.84
C CYS A 205 9.81 -0.50 10.10
N ALA A 206 10.80 0.31 10.48
CA ALA A 206 11.55 0.13 11.71
C ALA A 206 10.71 0.59 12.90
N ASN A 207 10.33 -0.31 13.79
CA ASN A 207 9.71 0.02 15.06
C ASN A 207 10.82 0.29 16.08
N ILE A 208 10.96 1.56 16.50
CA ILE A 208 12.04 2.05 17.37
C ILE A 208 11.51 2.55 18.72
N ASP A 209 12.41 2.68 19.67
CA ASP A 209 12.26 3.55 20.85
C ASP A 209 13.13 4.82 20.66
N GLU A 210 13.06 5.75 21.59
CA GLU A 210 13.83 7.02 21.52
C GLU A 210 15.31 6.87 21.87
N ASP A 211 15.76 5.69 22.25
CA ASP A 211 17.12 5.40 22.68
C ASP A 211 18.15 5.36 21.51
N GLU A 212 19.44 5.52 21.84
CA GLU A 212 20.52 5.51 20.85
C GLU A 212 20.70 4.15 20.15
N PRO A 213 20.59 2.98 20.81
CA PRO A 213 20.65 1.69 20.14
C PRO A 213 19.58 1.52 19.05
N SER A 214 18.36 1.94 19.30
CA SER A 214 17.26 1.89 18.32
C SER A 214 17.54 2.72 17.08
N ARG A 215 18.19 3.89 17.24
CA ARG A 215 18.62 4.73 16.09
C ARG A 215 19.67 4.07 15.24
N LYS A 216 20.65 3.35 15.84
CA LYS A 216 21.65 2.57 15.08
C LYS A 216 21.00 1.45 14.27
N HIS A 217 20.00 0.77 14.83
CA HIS A 217 19.25 -0.25 14.12
C HIS A 217 18.43 0.36 12.96
N LEU A 218 17.85 1.55 13.16
CA LEU A 218 17.17 2.29 12.09
C LEU A 218 18.10 2.56 10.90
N ASP A 219 19.34 3.03 11.15
CA ASP A 219 20.31 3.28 10.09
C ASP A 219 20.64 2.01 9.28
N VAL A 220 20.73 0.87 9.96
CA VAL A 220 20.96 -0.43 9.32
C VAL A 220 19.79 -0.79 8.39
N VAL A 221 18.54 -0.64 8.84
CA VAL A 221 17.33 -0.90 8.04
C VAL A 221 17.25 0.06 6.85
N ALA A 222 17.56 1.34 7.06
CA ALA A 222 17.52 2.34 5.99
C ALA A 222 18.54 2.04 4.88
N HIS A 223 19.79 1.68 5.25
CA HIS A 223 20.80 1.28 4.29
C HIS A 223 20.41 0.01 3.50
N TYR A 224 19.86 -0.98 4.19
CA TYR A 224 19.38 -2.19 3.55
C TYR A 224 18.27 -1.90 2.55
N ALA A 225 17.24 -1.15 2.93
CA ALA A 225 16.13 -0.77 2.06
C ALA A 225 16.64 0.00 0.83
N ALA A 226 17.52 0.99 1.02
CA ALA A 226 18.12 1.78 -0.05
C ALA A 226 18.91 0.92 -1.05
N SER A 227 19.62 -0.11 -0.59
CA SER A 227 20.36 -1.04 -1.45
C SER A 227 19.46 -1.85 -2.40
N LEU A 228 18.17 -1.99 -2.04
CA LEU A 228 17.15 -2.67 -2.83
C LEU A 228 16.24 -1.71 -3.63
N GLY A 229 16.49 -0.40 -3.58
CA GLY A 229 15.59 0.61 -4.15
C GLY A 229 14.21 0.67 -3.48
N SER A 230 14.09 0.15 -2.25
CA SER A 230 12.86 0.14 -1.46
C SER A 230 12.80 1.33 -0.51
N GLN A 231 11.59 1.73 -0.14
CA GLN A 231 11.37 2.77 0.87
C GLN A 231 11.54 2.21 2.29
N SER A 232 12.01 3.07 3.20
CA SER A 232 12.04 2.78 4.63
C SER A 232 11.55 3.97 5.44
N LEU A 233 10.96 3.67 6.59
CA LEU A 233 10.54 4.66 7.57
C LEU A 233 10.67 4.08 8.98
N TYR A 234 10.50 4.94 9.99
CA TYR A 234 10.39 4.47 11.36
C TYR A 234 9.06 4.86 11.97
N VAL A 235 8.63 4.09 12.95
CA VAL A 235 7.51 4.39 13.85
C VAL A 235 7.97 4.15 15.29
N ILE A 236 7.37 4.87 16.23
CA ILE A 236 7.47 4.58 17.66
C ILE A 236 6.11 4.01 18.05
N GLY A 237 5.98 2.67 18.04
CA GLY A 237 4.70 2.00 18.16
C GLY A 237 3.90 2.39 19.42
N LYS A 238 4.58 2.59 20.56
CA LYS A 238 3.95 3.07 21.80
C LYS A 238 3.36 4.48 21.64
N LEU A 239 4.09 5.39 21.01
CA LEU A 239 3.66 6.75 20.73
C LEU A 239 2.44 6.77 19.79
N GLU A 240 2.45 5.95 18.75
CA GLU A 240 1.33 5.86 17.82
C GLU A 240 0.05 5.34 18.50
N GLU A 241 0.18 4.41 19.44
CA GLU A 241 -0.94 3.92 20.24
C GLU A 241 -1.51 5.04 21.11
N GLU A 242 -0.66 5.79 21.83
CA GLU A 242 -1.06 6.95 22.63
C GLU A 242 -1.76 8.02 21.79
N ILE A 243 -1.18 8.41 20.67
CA ILE A 243 -1.76 9.41 19.74
C ILE A 243 -3.11 8.93 19.20
N SER A 244 -3.27 7.63 18.93
CA SER A 244 -4.50 7.09 18.36
C SER A 244 -5.71 7.24 19.29
N GLU A 245 -5.49 7.35 20.60
CA GLU A 245 -6.54 7.52 21.61
C GLU A 245 -6.95 8.99 21.81
N LEU A 246 -6.13 9.94 21.33
CA LEU A 246 -6.39 11.38 21.51
C LEU A 246 -7.48 11.87 20.53
N PRO A 247 -8.28 12.87 20.93
CA PRO A 247 -9.13 13.64 20.02
C PRO A 247 -8.30 14.36 18.95
N GLU A 248 -8.84 14.54 17.76
CA GLU A 248 -8.12 15.09 16.60
C GLU A 248 -7.47 16.46 16.84
N ASN A 249 -8.17 17.32 17.60
CA ASN A 249 -7.64 18.65 17.99
C ASN A 249 -6.43 18.57 18.94
N GLU A 250 -6.32 17.50 19.74
CA GLU A 250 -5.23 17.31 20.72
C GLU A 250 -4.03 16.61 20.10
N LYS A 251 -4.24 15.77 19.08
CA LYS A 251 -3.17 15.06 18.35
C LYS A 251 -2.13 16.03 17.81
N ARG A 252 -2.59 17.11 17.19
CA ARG A 252 -1.70 18.12 16.59
C ARG A 252 -0.84 18.82 17.65
N GLU A 253 -1.45 19.27 18.73
CA GLU A 253 -0.74 19.92 19.84
C GLU A 253 0.27 18.96 20.49
N TYR A 254 -0.09 17.68 20.63
CA TYR A 254 0.78 16.66 21.17
C TYR A 254 2.01 16.42 20.29
N LEU A 255 1.82 16.26 18.98
CA LEU A 255 2.90 16.09 18.00
C LEU A 255 3.83 17.32 17.98
N GLU A 256 3.27 18.55 17.94
CA GLU A 256 4.04 19.78 17.98
C GLU A 256 4.86 19.90 19.27
N GLY A 257 4.28 19.49 20.42
CA GLY A 257 4.97 19.44 21.72
C GLY A 257 6.17 18.49 21.74
N MET A 258 6.15 17.43 20.93
CA MET A 258 7.25 16.49 20.72
C MET A 258 8.21 16.89 19.59
N GLY A 259 7.99 18.03 18.93
CA GLY A 259 8.78 18.48 17.78
C GLY A 259 8.55 17.68 16.50
N LEU A 260 7.42 16.99 16.40
CA LEU A 260 7.01 16.22 15.23
C LEU A 260 5.99 17.01 14.40
N SER A 261 6.14 16.99 13.08
CA SER A 261 5.21 17.64 12.14
C SER A 261 4.04 16.74 11.74
N GLU A 262 4.19 15.43 11.89
CA GLU A 262 3.20 14.42 11.54
C GLU A 262 3.44 13.13 12.33
N SER A 263 2.43 12.27 12.43
CA SER A 263 2.55 10.96 13.06
C SER A 263 3.38 10.00 12.19
N GLY A 264 3.92 8.93 12.79
CA GLY A 264 4.59 7.87 12.05
C GLY A 264 3.61 7.13 11.13
N LEU A 265 2.33 7.04 11.50
CA LEU A 265 1.29 6.42 10.67
C LEU A 265 0.95 7.27 9.44
N ASP A 266 0.87 8.59 9.56
CA ASP A 266 0.67 9.49 8.40
C ASP A 266 1.84 9.35 7.42
N ARG A 267 3.06 9.29 7.95
CA ARG A 267 4.27 9.05 7.17
C ARG A 267 4.24 7.68 6.48
N LEU A 268 3.75 6.64 7.18
CA LEU A 268 3.58 5.31 6.59
C LEU A 268 2.61 5.35 5.40
N ILE A 269 1.47 6.01 5.54
CA ILE A 269 0.47 6.14 4.46
C ILE A 269 1.08 6.87 3.25
N LYS A 270 1.78 7.98 3.47
CA LYS A 270 2.47 8.73 2.41
C LYS A 270 3.54 7.87 1.72
N THR A 271 4.29 7.08 2.49
CA THR A 271 5.30 6.16 1.94
C THR A 271 4.68 5.05 1.10
N VAL A 272 3.52 4.52 1.48
CA VAL A 272 2.75 3.58 0.67
C VAL A 272 2.37 4.19 -0.68
N TYR A 273 1.90 5.44 -0.68
CA TYR A 273 1.57 6.16 -1.92
C TYR A 273 2.77 6.27 -2.84
N GLN A 274 3.92 6.65 -2.32
CA GLN A 274 5.16 6.77 -3.09
C GLN A 274 5.62 5.42 -3.64
N GLN A 275 5.63 4.38 -2.80
CA GLN A 275 6.09 3.05 -3.19
C GLN A 275 5.23 2.40 -4.27
N LEU A 276 3.93 2.68 -4.26
CA LEU A 276 2.96 2.14 -5.23
C LEU A 276 2.75 3.06 -6.44
N ASP A 277 3.45 4.20 -6.52
CA ASP A 277 3.29 5.21 -7.57
C ASP A 277 1.82 5.65 -7.70
N LEU A 278 1.20 6.00 -6.55
CA LEU A 278 -0.18 6.42 -6.46
C LEU A 278 -0.31 7.94 -6.56
N ILE A 279 -1.39 8.36 -7.18
CA ILE A 279 -1.81 9.76 -7.26
C ILE A 279 -3.24 9.92 -6.75
N THR A 280 -3.55 11.13 -6.28
CA THR A 280 -4.90 11.53 -5.87
C THR A 280 -5.48 12.54 -6.84
N TYR A 281 -6.71 12.31 -7.29
CA TYR A 281 -7.52 13.28 -8.00
C TYR A 281 -8.87 13.46 -7.30
N TYR A 282 -9.60 14.50 -7.64
CA TYR A 282 -10.84 14.87 -6.95
C TYR A 282 -12.01 14.97 -7.93
N THR A 283 -13.21 14.67 -7.43
CA THR A 283 -14.46 14.98 -8.10
C THR A 283 -15.30 15.89 -7.20
N ALA A 284 -15.88 16.94 -7.75
CA ALA A 284 -16.65 17.93 -7.00
C ALA A 284 -18.04 18.24 -7.62
N ALA A 285 -18.59 17.31 -8.41
CA ALA A 285 -19.86 17.55 -9.10
C ALA A 285 -21.06 17.52 -8.12
N THR A 286 -21.33 16.37 -7.51
CA THR A 286 -22.42 16.17 -6.53
C THR A 286 -21.85 16.21 -5.11
N GLU A 287 -20.83 15.40 -4.87
CA GLU A 287 -20.08 15.30 -3.64
C GLU A 287 -18.61 15.60 -3.93
N LEU A 288 -17.90 16.17 -2.96
CA LEU A 288 -16.45 16.32 -3.05
C LEU A 288 -15.80 15.03 -2.54
N GLN A 289 -15.16 14.31 -3.45
CA GLN A 289 -14.49 13.05 -3.12
C GLN A 289 -13.10 12.97 -3.72
N ALA A 290 -12.15 12.49 -2.93
CA ALA A 290 -10.81 12.11 -3.36
C ALA A 290 -10.79 10.67 -3.86
N TRP A 291 -10.02 10.42 -4.92
CA TRP A 291 -9.86 9.12 -5.57
C TRP A 291 -8.39 8.78 -5.76
N THR A 292 -8.01 7.55 -5.52
CA THR A 292 -6.64 7.07 -5.74
C THR A 292 -6.52 6.34 -7.08
N LEU A 293 -5.48 6.67 -7.82
CA LEU A 293 -5.10 6.02 -9.07
C LEU A 293 -3.62 5.63 -9.03
N LYS A 294 -3.25 4.66 -9.86
CA LYS A 294 -1.86 4.46 -10.23
C LYS A 294 -1.46 5.54 -11.25
N ALA A 295 -0.29 6.15 -11.10
CA ALA A 295 0.23 7.12 -12.05
C ALA A 295 0.22 6.54 -13.48
N GLY A 296 -0.01 7.40 -14.48
CA GLY A 296 -0.17 6.95 -15.87
C GLY A 296 -1.56 6.44 -16.25
N THR A 297 -2.52 6.46 -15.32
CA THR A 297 -3.93 6.08 -15.61
C THR A 297 -4.61 7.16 -16.44
N ASN A 298 -5.28 6.76 -17.54
CA ASN A 298 -6.02 7.70 -18.38
C ASN A 298 -7.41 8.04 -17.81
N ALA A 299 -8.00 9.14 -18.31
CA ALA A 299 -9.26 9.70 -17.83
C ALA A 299 -10.44 8.70 -17.95
N GLN A 300 -10.49 7.89 -18.99
CA GLN A 300 -11.55 6.91 -19.16
C GLN A 300 -11.49 5.82 -18.07
N LYS A 301 -10.31 5.26 -17.80
CA LYS A 301 -10.11 4.28 -16.71
C LYS A 301 -10.32 4.91 -15.34
N ALA A 302 -9.92 6.17 -15.16
CA ALA A 302 -10.17 6.92 -13.93
C ALA A 302 -11.67 7.11 -13.67
N ALA A 303 -12.47 7.43 -14.70
CA ALA A 303 -13.93 7.46 -14.62
C ALA A 303 -14.53 6.11 -14.18
N GLY A 304 -13.93 5.01 -14.61
CA GLY A 304 -14.29 3.64 -14.21
C GLY A 304 -14.10 3.33 -12.73
N LYS A 305 -13.23 4.07 -12.03
CA LYS A 305 -13.08 3.96 -10.58
C LYS A 305 -14.30 4.48 -9.82
N ILE A 306 -15.03 5.45 -10.40
CA ILE A 306 -16.26 6.00 -9.84
C ILE A 306 -17.40 5.01 -10.09
N HIS A 307 -17.61 4.66 -11.36
CA HIS A 307 -18.63 3.69 -11.77
C HIS A 307 -18.31 3.12 -13.17
N THR A 308 -18.65 1.85 -13.39
CA THR A 308 -18.43 1.19 -14.69
C THR A 308 -19.16 1.87 -15.85
N ASP A 309 -20.30 2.50 -15.59
CA ASP A 309 -21.05 3.24 -16.60
C ASP A 309 -20.33 4.53 -17.04
N PHE A 310 -19.57 5.17 -16.14
CA PHE A 310 -18.75 6.33 -16.49
C PHE A 310 -17.62 5.96 -17.45
N GLU A 311 -17.03 4.78 -17.28
CA GLU A 311 -16.01 4.26 -18.20
C GLU A 311 -16.60 3.92 -19.57
N ARG A 312 -17.75 3.22 -19.59
CA ARG A 312 -18.41 2.77 -20.83
C ARG A 312 -18.98 3.95 -21.63
N GLY A 313 -19.64 4.86 -20.93
CA GLY A 313 -20.30 6.02 -21.54
C GLY A 313 -19.42 7.26 -21.63
N PHE A 314 -18.10 7.16 -21.39
CA PHE A 314 -17.20 8.30 -21.35
C PHE A 314 -17.26 9.15 -22.62
N ILE A 315 -17.51 10.47 -22.47
CA ILE A 315 -17.51 11.45 -23.55
C ILE A 315 -16.26 12.31 -23.46
N ARG A 316 -16.10 13.01 -22.35
CA ARG A 316 -14.96 13.89 -22.05
C ARG A 316 -14.85 14.17 -20.56
N ALA A 317 -13.73 14.70 -20.12
CA ALA A 317 -13.50 15.21 -18.78
C ALA A 317 -13.27 16.72 -18.80
N GLU A 318 -13.91 17.46 -17.91
CA GLU A 318 -13.59 18.85 -17.61
C GLU A 318 -12.62 18.85 -16.43
N VAL A 319 -11.42 19.41 -16.63
CA VAL A 319 -10.29 19.27 -15.69
C VAL A 319 -9.69 20.63 -15.38
N PHE A 320 -9.41 20.88 -14.11
CA PHE A 320 -8.55 21.98 -13.66
C PHE A 320 -7.68 21.50 -12.48
N GLN A 321 -6.60 22.20 -12.18
CA GLN A 321 -5.64 21.81 -11.15
C GLN A 321 -6.01 22.41 -9.79
N TYR A 322 -5.63 21.71 -8.71
CA TYR A 322 -5.73 22.21 -7.34
C TYR A 322 -5.06 23.57 -7.17
N ASP A 323 -3.84 23.74 -7.70
CA ASP A 323 -3.09 24.99 -7.59
C ASP A 323 -3.80 26.15 -8.32
N ASP A 324 -4.44 25.88 -9.45
CA ASP A 324 -5.27 26.86 -10.14
C ASP A 324 -6.46 27.29 -9.28
N LEU A 325 -7.11 26.33 -8.59
CA LEU A 325 -8.22 26.65 -7.70
C LEU A 325 -7.78 27.51 -6.52
N VAL A 326 -6.65 27.19 -5.90
CA VAL A 326 -6.09 27.98 -4.79
C VAL A 326 -5.74 29.39 -5.26
N GLY A 327 -5.13 29.53 -6.44
CA GLY A 327 -4.76 30.84 -7.00
C GLY A 327 -5.97 31.70 -7.41
N MET A 328 -7.04 31.09 -7.92
CA MET A 328 -8.23 31.77 -8.42
C MET A 328 -9.36 31.92 -7.40
N GLY A 329 -9.35 31.13 -6.34
CA GLY A 329 -10.32 31.16 -5.24
C GLY A 329 -11.72 30.63 -5.55
N SER A 330 -12.06 30.33 -6.82
CA SER A 330 -13.38 29.77 -7.19
C SER A 330 -13.41 29.12 -8.57
N GLU A 331 -14.33 28.17 -8.75
CA GLU A 331 -14.58 27.54 -10.07
C GLU A 331 -15.03 28.54 -11.15
N LYS A 332 -15.72 29.62 -10.75
CA LYS A 332 -16.13 30.68 -11.68
C LYS A 332 -14.89 31.39 -12.24
N SER A 333 -13.95 31.79 -11.39
CA SER A 333 -12.70 32.43 -11.84
C SER A 333 -11.87 31.50 -12.72
N ILE A 334 -11.82 30.20 -12.43
CA ILE A 334 -11.17 29.18 -13.26
C ILE A 334 -11.71 29.22 -14.69
N LYS A 335 -13.05 29.24 -14.85
CA LYS A 335 -13.71 29.32 -16.16
C LYS A 335 -13.44 30.64 -16.88
N GLU A 336 -13.53 31.76 -16.18
CA GLU A 336 -13.30 33.12 -16.74
C GLU A 336 -11.87 33.33 -17.25
N HIS A 337 -10.88 32.66 -16.60
CA HIS A 337 -9.48 32.72 -17.01
C HIS A 337 -9.07 31.61 -17.99
N GLY A 338 -10.02 30.75 -18.43
CA GLY A 338 -9.75 29.71 -19.42
C GLY A 338 -8.89 28.55 -18.90
N LEU A 339 -8.82 28.36 -17.58
CA LEU A 339 -8.05 27.28 -16.93
C LEU A 339 -8.81 25.95 -16.90
N LEU A 340 -10.14 25.98 -17.16
CA LEU A 340 -10.93 24.75 -17.31
C LEU A 340 -10.66 24.13 -18.67
N ARG A 341 -10.01 22.97 -18.66
CA ARG A 341 -9.64 22.21 -19.86
C ARG A 341 -10.68 21.14 -20.17
N SER A 342 -10.89 20.87 -21.45
CA SER A 342 -11.73 19.77 -21.91
C SER A 342 -10.84 18.67 -22.47
N GLU A 343 -10.77 17.54 -21.80
CA GLU A 343 -9.84 16.45 -22.08
C GLU A 343 -10.58 15.21 -22.60
N GLY A 344 -9.91 14.50 -23.50
CA GLY A 344 -10.43 13.25 -24.07
C GLY A 344 -10.08 12.02 -23.21
N ARG A 345 -10.46 10.83 -23.72
CA ARG A 345 -10.28 9.55 -23.02
C ARG A 345 -8.83 9.20 -22.68
N ASP A 346 -7.90 9.65 -23.51
CA ASP A 346 -6.48 9.30 -23.42
C ASP A 346 -5.68 10.29 -22.55
N TYR A 347 -6.34 11.32 -22.00
CA TYR A 347 -5.72 12.24 -21.06
C TYR A 347 -5.19 11.48 -19.85
N ILE A 348 -3.92 11.62 -19.53
CA ILE A 348 -3.32 11.01 -18.34
C ILE A 348 -3.63 11.91 -17.15
N VAL A 349 -4.38 11.35 -16.19
CA VAL A 349 -4.76 12.06 -14.95
C VAL A 349 -3.52 12.36 -14.14
N LYS A 350 -3.45 13.57 -13.60
CA LYS A 350 -2.33 14.07 -12.82
C LYS A 350 -2.71 14.20 -11.33
N GLU A 351 -1.68 14.20 -10.51
CA GLU A 351 -1.80 14.52 -9.08
C GLU A 351 -2.47 15.88 -8.89
N GLY A 352 -3.52 15.95 -8.07
CA GLY A 352 -4.23 17.20 -7.79
C GLY A 352 -5.24 17.64 -8.85
N ASP A 353 -5.52 16.85 -9.90
CA ASP A 353 -6.57 17.15 -10.85
C ASP A 353 -7.95 17.17 -10.17
N ILE A 354 -8.76 18.19 -10.45
CA ILE A 354 -10.17 18.26 -10.07
C ILE A 354 -10.97 18.03 -11.35
N ILE A 355 -11.75 16.92 -11.37
CA ILE A 355 -12.32 16.39 -12.61
C ILE A 355 -13.84 16.28 -12.51
N LYS A 356 -14.52 16.74 -13.55
CA LYS A 356 -15.93 16.47 -13.80
C LYS A 356 -16.07 15.62 -15.07
N TYR A 357 -16.53 14.40 -14.91
CA TYR A 357 -16.76 13.50 -16.04
C TYR A 357 -18.11 13.76 -16.70
N LEU A 358 -18.12 13.83 -18.05
CA LEU A 358 -19.31 13.83 -18.86
C LEU A 358 -19.42 12.48 -19.56
N PHE A 359 -20.55 11.83 -19.36
CA PHE A 359 -20.82 10.50 -19.89
C PHE A 359 -22.27 10.37 -20.32
N ASN A 360 -22.54 9.40 -21.18
CA ASN A 360 -23.89 9.04 -21.63
C ASN A 360 -24.01 7.51 -21.62
N VAL A 361 -25.03 7.00 -20.94
CA VAL A 361 -25.32 5.56 -20.78
C VAL A 361 -26.64 5.22 -21.47
#